data_c9d57aa4faaf1d0fc13f975d0e0bc8fd
#
_entry.id   c9d57aa4faaf1d0fc13f975d0e0bc8fd
#
_cell.length_a   1.000
_cell.length_b   1.000
_cell.length_c   1.000
_cell.angle_alpha   90.00
_cell.angle_beta   90.00
_cell.angle_gamma   90.00
#
_symmetry.space_group_name_H-M   'P 1'
#
loop_
_entity.id
_entity.type
_entity.pdbx_description
1 polymer ?
#
loop_
_entity_poly.entity_id
_entity_poly.type
_entity_poly.pdbx_seq_one_letter_code
_entity_poly.pdbx_strand_id
1 'polypeptide(L)'
;MKAEKISERYVNYKTAKLLKEAGFDEKCKSIYDKNKKLKYWEEGSVLTNSEMDLFPNMKSLSAPTQAFANSWLRKKNYHVLVLPLPYHKWHVGLVVLGLPNKLDGKLGACFLEDKEFDSYEKAMECGLQFQLRNMIKAKKLVMKYDASHFFHIKEKLEKEGVDFG
;
A
#
# COMPACT_ATOMS: atom_id res chain seq x y z
N MET A 1 -30.09 -5.71 24.79
CA MET A 1 -29.07 -6.05 23.79
C MET A 1 -27.85 -5.17 24.04
N LYS A 2 -26.72 -5.74 24.42
CA LYS A 2 -25.44 -4.98 24.41
C LYS A 2 -25.03 -4.82 22.95
N ALA A 3 -24.93 -3.57 22.48
CA ALA A 3 -24.35 -3.30 21.17
C ALA A 3 -22.94 -3.91 21.13
N GLU A 4 -22.72 -4.89 20.28
CA GLU A 4 -21.36 -5.37 20.01
C GLU A 4 -20.53 -4.19 19.53
N LYS A 5 -19.49 -3.87 20.28
CA LYS A 5 -18.56 -2.80 19.91
C LYS A 5 -17.82 -3.27 18.66
N ILE A 6 -18.19 -2.73 17.50
CA ILE A 6 -17.45 -2.95 16.26
C ILE A 6 -16.02 -2.49 16.52
N SER A 7 -15.11 -3.41 16.68
CA SER A 7 -13.69 -3.08 16.86
C SER A 7 -13.09 -2.76 15.50
N GLU A 8 -12.54 -1.58 15.35
CA GLU A 8 -11.73 -1.27 14.16
C GLU A 8 -10.59 -2.28 14.03
N ARG A 9 -10.45 -2.87 12.84
CA ARG A 9 -9.35 -3.79 12.54
C ARG A 9 -8.18 -3.03 11.99
N TYR A 10 -7.06 -3.10 12.68
CA TYR A 10 -5.79 -2.56 12.22
C TYR A 10 -5.12 -3.51 11.23
N VAL A 11 -4.35 -2.96 10.30
CA VAL A 11 -3.51 -3.77 9.43
C VAL A 11 -2.47 -4.53 10.27
N ASN A 12 -2.04 -5.70 9.82
CA ASN A 12 -0.97 -6.42 10.52
C ASN A 12 0.41 -5.79 10.27
N TYR A 13 1.42 -6.20 11.04
CA TYR A 13 2.77 -5.65 10.93
C TYR A 13 3.37 -5.75 9.52
N LYS A 14 3.10 -6.85 8.79
CA LYS A 14 3.58 -7.04 7.41
C LYS A 14 2.97 -6.02 6.47
N THR A 15 1.68 -5.75 6.60
CA THR A 15 0.98 -4.73 5.81
C THR A 15 1.44 -3.33 6.18
N ALA A 16 1.66 -3.02 7.46
CA ALA A 16 2.23 -1.76 7.90
C ALA A 16 3.61 -1.48 7.27
N LYS A 17 4.46 -2.51 7.18
CA LYS A 17 5.76 -2.42 6.49
C LYS A 17 5.60 -2.13 4.99
N LEU A 18 4.69 -2.83 4.31
CA LEU A 18 4.40 -2.58 2.90
C LEU A 18 3.82 -1.19 2.66
N LEU A 19 2.96 -0.70 3.55
CA LEU A 19 2.43 0.66 3.49
C LEU A 19 3.55 1.70 3.55
N LYS A 20 4.48 1.57 4.49
CA LYS A 20 5.66 2.46 4.57
C LYS A 20 6.50 2.39 3.29
N GLU A 21 6.82 1.19 2.78
CA GLU A 21 7.56 1.00 1.53
C GLU A 21 6.82 1.60 0.32
N ALA A 22 5.49 1.53 0.30
CA ALA A 22 4.65 2.15 -0.72
C ALA A 22 4.56 3.68 -0.60
N GLY A 23 5.08 4.27 0.49
CA GLY A 23 5.07 5.71 0.75
C GLY A 23 3.84 6.20 1.49
N PHE A 24 3.23 5.36 2.33
CA PHE A 24 2.20 5.79 3.27
C PHE A 24 2.82 6.66 4.37
N ASP A 25 2.39 7.91 4.43
CA ASP A 25 2.92 8.91 5.35
C ASP A 25 1.81 9.74 6.01
N GLU A 26 0.72 9.07 6.34
CA GLU A 26 -0.43 9.68 7.01
C GLU A 26 -0.34 9.48 8.53
N LYS A 27 -0.85 10.44 9.29
CA LYS A 27 -0.93 10.35 10.75
C LYS A 27 -1.93 9.27 11.18
N CYS A 28 -1.47 8.35 12.02
CA CYS A 28 -2.27 7.26 12.56
C CYS A 28 -2.21 7.24 14.09
N LYS A 29 -3.37 7.02 14.74
CA LYS A 29 -3.45 6.89 16.21
C LYS A 29 -2.73 5.67 16.76
N SER A 30 -2.31 4.74 15.91
CA SER A 30 -1.67 3.49 16.30
C SER A 30 -0.41 3.22 15.49
N ILE A 31 0.52 2.52 16.12
CA ILE A 31 1.82 2.15 15.57
C ILE A 31 2.18 0.73 15.98
N TYR A 32 3.08 0.13 15.21
CA TYR A 32 3.86 -1.02 15.65
C TYR A 32 5.19 -0.55 16.21
N ASP A 33 5.54 -0.98 17.41
CA ASP A 33 6.85 -0.73 18.02
C ASP A 33 7.93 -1.66 17.45
N LYS A 34 9.18 -1.47 17.91
CA LYS A 34 10.34 -2.32 17.55
C LYS A 34 10.14 -3.82 17.79
N ASN A 35 9.26 -4.17 18.71
CA ASN A 35 8.92 -5.56 19.06
C ASN A 35 7.72 -6.09 18.28
N LYS A 36 7.25 -5.36 17.26
CA LYS A 36 6.06 -5.66 16.45
C LYS A 36 4.77 -5.71 17.26
N LYS A 37 4.72 -5.02 18.39
CA LYS A 37 3.50 -4.89 19.22
C LYS A 37 2.74 -3.66 18.80
N LEU A 38 1.43 -3.81 18.59
CA LEU A 38 0.51 -2.69 18.32
C LEU A 38 0.37 -1.85 19.59
N LYS A 39 0.59 -0.55 19.44
CA LYS A 39 0.44 0.47 20.48
C LYS A 39 -0.36 1.64 19.95
N TYR A 40 -0.91 2.41 20.87
CA TYR A 40 -1.63 3.64 20.58
C TYR A 40 -0.80 4.83 21.04
N TRP A 41 -0.82 5.90 20.24
CA TRP A 41 -0.24 7.17 20.67
C TRP A 41 -1.04 7.77 21.80
N GLU A 42 -0.34 8.40 22.73
CA GLU A 42 -0.95 9.31 23.68
C GLU A 42 -1.45 10.57 22.95
N GLU A 43 -2.47 11.25 23.50
CA GLU A 43 -3.05 12.42 22.86
C GLU A 43 -1.98 13.49 22.60
N GLY A 44 -1.91 14.00 21.39
CA GLY A 44 -1.03 15.08 20.97
C GLY A 44 0.30 14.69 20.32
N SER A 45 0.68 13.42 20.29
CA SER A 45 2.03 12.97 19.83
C SER A 45 2.01 12.14 18.54
N VAL A 46 0.99 12.29 17.71
CA VAL A 46 0.83 11.44 16.50
C VAL A 46 1.83 11.84 15.42
N LEU A 47 2.73 10.93 15.07
CA LEU A 47 3.75 11.11 14.04
C LEU A 47 3.44 10.30 12.78
N THR A 48 3.89 10.80 11.62
CA THR A 48 3.91 10.06 10.36
C THR A 48 5.11 9.11 10.31
N ASN A 49 5.17 8.25 9.28
CA ASN A 49 6.34 7.38 9.08
C ASN A 49 7.63 8.18 8.84
N SER A 50 7.56 9.28 8.06
CA SER A 50 8.70 10.15 7.78
C SER A 50 9.19 10.86 9.05
N GLU A 51 8.24 11.38 9.85
CA GLU A 51 8.58 12.03 11.11
C GLU A 51 9.24 11.06 12.10
N MET A 52 8.75 9.80 12.18
CA MET A 52 9.37 8.75 13.01
C MET A 52 10.78 8.39 12.56
N ASP A 53 11.07 8.45 11.27
CA ASP A 53 12.40 8.16 10.72
C ASP A 53 13.46 9.21 11.10
N LEU A 54 13.05 10.40 11.53
CA LEU A 54 13.96 11.42 12.07
C LEU A 54 14.53 11.04 13.46
N PHE A 55 13.93 10.04 14.11
CA PHE A 55 14.37 9.58 15.43
C PHE A 55 15.08 8.22 15.32
N PRO A 56 16.43 8.14 15.35
CA PRO A 56 17.18 6.90 15.07
C PRO A 56 16.81 5.71 15.96
N ASN A 57 16.31 5.99 17.17
CA ASN A 57 15.90 4.97 18.14
C ASN A 57 14.43 4.55 18.01
N MET A 58 13.65 5.25 17.19
CA MET A 58 12.23 5.01 17.00
C MET A 58 12.01 4.09 15.79
N LYS A 59 12.23 2.78 15.97
CA LYS A 59 11.96 1.78 14.95
C LYS A 59 10.48 1.39 14.94
N SER A 60 9.62 2.36 14.64
CA SER A 60 8.16 2.19 14.65
C SER A 60 7.58 2.32 13.25
N LEU A 61 6.38 1.78 13.05
CA LEU A 61 5.62 1.86 11.79
C LEU A 61 4.21 2.32 12.08
N SER A 62 3.69 3.25 11.29
CA SER A 62 2.26 3.58 11.32
C SER A 62 1.40 2.34 11.08
N ALA A 63 0.41 2.13 11.92
CA ALA A 63 -0.52 1.01 11.88
C ALA A 63 -1.96 1.51 11.65
N PRO A 64 -2.34 1.93 10.41
CA PRO A 64 -3.70 2.38 10.15
C PRO A 64 -4.70 1.25 10.29
N THR A 65 -5.99 1.61 10.41
CA THR A 65 -7.05 0.62 10.23
C THR A 65 -7.08 0.11 8.79
N GLN A 66 -7.61 -1.08 8.56
CA GLN A 66 -7.77 -1.62 7.20
C GLN A 66 -8.62 -0.70 6.31
N ALA A 67 -9.66 -0.09 6.88
CA ALA A 67 -10.50 0.87 6.17
C ALA A 67 -9.71 2.12 5.73
N PHE A 68 -8.84 2.65 6.60
CA PHE A 68 -8.00 3.80 6.27
C PHE A 68 -6.94 3.45 5.21
N ALA A 69 -6.27 2.31 5.36
CA ALA A 69 -5.31 1.81 4.36
C ALA A 69 -5.95 1.62 2.98
N ASN A 70 -7.15 1.03 2.92
CA ASN A 70 -7.91 0.87 1.68
C ASN A 70 -8.33 2.23 1.08
N SER A 71 -8.76 3.18 1.91
CA SER A 71 -9.06 4.53 1.46
C SER A 71 -7.85 5.24 0.86
N TRP A 72 -6.68 5.10 1.48
CA TRP A 72 -5.43 5.65 0.96
C TRP A 72 -5.03 5.03 -0.38
N LEU A 73 -5.14 3.69 -0.53
CA LEU A 73 -4.89 3.01 -1.80
C LEU A 73 -5.84 3.49 -2.91
N ARG A 74 -7.13 3.67 -2.61
CA ARG A 74 -8.12 4.18 -3.56
C ARG A 74 -7.75 5.57 -4.10
N LYS A 75 -7.23 6.46 -3.26
CA LYS A 75 -6.71 7.78 -3.70
C LYS A 75 -5.53 7.65 -4.68
N LYS A 76 -4.87 6.49 -4.71
CA LYS A 76 -3.78 6.16 -5.65
C LYS A 76 -4.25 5.30 -6.82
N ASN A 77 -5.56 5.16 -7.01
CA ASN A 77 -6.20 4.34 -8.06
C ASN A 77 -6.02 2.81 -7.90
N TYR A 78 -5.62 2.34 -6.71
CA TYR A 78 -5.55 0.93 -6.37
C TYR A 78 -6.74 0.56 -5.48
N HIS A 79 -7.59 -0.34 -5.94
CA HIS A 79 -8.83 -0.71 -5.27
C HIS A 79 -8.77 -2.17 -4.80
N VAL A 80 -9.18 -2.39 -3.55
CA VAL A 80 -9.44 -3.71 -2.99
C VAL A 80 -10.93 -3.82 -2.76
N LEU A 81 -11.54 -4.84 -3.35
CA LEU A 81 -12.94 -5.20 -3.19
C LEU A 81 -13.02 -6.51 -2.42
N VAL A 82 -13.84 -6.55 -1.38
CA VAL A 82 -14.11 -7.78 -0.65
C VAL A 82 -15.58 -8.12 -0.86
N LEU A 83 -15.83 -9.26 -1.47
CA LEU A 83 -17.15 -9.70 -1.91
C LEU A 83 -17.58 -10.93 -1.10
N PRO A 84 -18.81 -10.98 -0.62
CA PRO A 84 -19.34 -12.16 0.05
C PRO A 84 -19.56 -13.29 -0.93
N LEU A 85 -19.25 -14.50 -0.48
CA LEU A 85 -19.57 -15.75 -1.16
C LEU A 85 -20.59 -16.55 -0.35
N PRO A 86 -21.23 -17.58 -0.93
CA PRO A 86 -22.02 -18.55 -0.18
C PRO A 86 -21.22 -19.16 0.98
N TYR A 87 -21.91 -19.71 1.98
CA TYR A 87 -21.33 -20.40 3.14
C TYR A 87 -20.39 -19.52 4.02
N HIS A 88 -20.71 -18.23 4.13
CA HIS A 88 -19.95 -17.25 4.95
C HIS A 88 -18.47 -17.13 4.53
N LYS A 89 -18.17 -17.32 3.28
CA LYS A 89 -16.85 -17.08 2.70
C LYS A 89 -16.75 -15.72 2.06
N TRP A 90 -15.52 -15.30 1.80
CA TRP A 90 -15.21 -13.99 1.21
C TRP A 90 -14.22 -14.14 0.08
N HIS A 91 -14.39 -13.30 -0.94
CA HIS A 91 -13.53 -13.25 -2.12
C HIS A 91 -12.84 -11.88 -2.22
N VAL A 92 -11.69 -11.82 -2.88
CA VAL A 92 -10.96 -10.57 -3.10
C VAL A 92 -10.91 -10.24 -4.59
N GLY A 93 -11.44 -9.07 -4.93
CA GLY A 93 -11.23 -8.43 -6.22
C GLY A 93 -10.22 -7.30 -6.11
N LEU A 94 -9.39 -7.14 -7.12
CA LEU A 94 -8.37 -6.10 -7.21
C LEU A 94 -8.57 -5.32 -8.50
N VAL A 95 -8.64 -3.99 -8.39
CA VAL A 95 -8.81 -3.11 -9.54
C VAL A 95 -7.76 -2.00 -9.49
N VAL A 96 -7.11 -1.72 -10.62
CA VAL A 96 -6.22 -0.58 -10.78
C VAL A 96 -6.79 0.32 -11.87
N LEU A 97 -7.06 1.58 -11.53
CA LEU A 97 -7.59 2.57 -12.45
C LEU A 97 -6.46 3.42 -13.06
N GLY A 98 -6.67 3.90 -14.27
CA GLY A 98 -5.79 4.90 -14.90
C GLY A 98 -4.43 4.39 -15.38
N LEU A 99 -4.26 3.08 -15.53
CA LEU A 99 -3.14 2.59 -16.34
C LEU A 99 -3.36 3.04 -17.78
N PRO A 100 -2.39 3.75 -18.40
CA PRO A 100 -2.52 4.14 -19.80
C PRO A 100 -2.73 2.88 -20.65
N ASN A 101 -3.73 2.95 -21.53
CA ASN A 101 -4.22 1.91 -22.42
C ASN A 101 -3.16 1.37 -23.40
N LYS A 102 -2.12 0.71 -22.91
CA LYS A 102 -1.25 -0.11 -23.78
C LYS A 102 -1.58 -1.60 -23.73
N LEU A 103 -2.56 -1.97 -22.94
CA LEU A 103 -3.10 -3.33 -22.87
C LEU A 103 -4.61 -3.26 -23.13
N ASP A 104 -4.99 -3.16 -24.39
CA ASP A 104 -6.35 -3.42 -24.97
C ASP A 104 -7.57 -2.90 -24.17
N GLY A 105 -7.52 -1.71 -23.60
CA GLY A 105 -8.68 -1.06 -22.98
C GLY A 105 -9.33 -1.81 -21.81
N LYS A 106 -8.74 -2.88 -21.34
CA LYS A 106 -9.27 -3.64 -20.21
C LYS A 106 -8.83 -2.97 -18.91
N LEU A 107 -9.80 -2.52 -18.11
CA LEU A 107 -9.60 -2.24 -16.70
C LEU A 107 -8.76 -3.36 -16.09
N GLY A 108 -7.66 -3.02 -15.43
CA GLY A 108 -6.81 -3.99 -14.75
C GLY A 108 -7.49 -4.56 -13.51
N ALA A 109 -8.61 -5.26 -13.73
CA ALA A 109 -9.32 -5.97 -12.69
C ALA A 109 -8.86 -7.43 -12.70
N CYS A 110 -8.40 -7.92 -11.55
CA CYS A 110 -8.21 -9.35 -11.37
C CYS A 110 -8.91 -9.78 -10.07
N PHE A 111 -9.49 -10.95 -10.11
CA PHE A 111 -10.01 -11.64 -8.94
C PHE A 111 -8.95 -12.66 -8.50
N LEU A 112 -8.79 -12.82 -7.20
CA LEU A 112 -7.99 -13.91 -6.65
C LEU A 112 -8.88 -15.16 -6.59
N GLU A 113 -9.23 -15.69 -7.77
CA GLU A 113 -10.28 -16.70 -7.99
C GLU A 113 -10.11 -17.97 -7.15
N ASP A 114 -8.88 -18.32 -6.80
CA ASP A 114 -8.57 -19.56 -6.07
C ASP A 114 -8.49 -19.37 -4.54
N LYS A 115 -8.86 -18.20 -4.01
CA LYS A 115 -8.72 -17.89 -2.58
C LYS A 115 -10.04 -17.48 -1.97
N GLU A 116 -10.55 -18.36 -1.11
CA GLU A 116 -11.64 -18.06 -0.21
C GLU A 116 -11.12 -17.74 1.19
N PHE A 117 -11.79 -16.84 1.87
CA PHE A 117 -11.43 -16.39 3.22
C PHE A 117 -12.60 -16.60 4.17
N ASP A 118 -12.28 -16.98 5.43
CA ASP A 118 -13.26 -17.22 6.47
C ASP A 118 -13.79 -15.92 7.13
N SER A 119 -13.16 -14.78 6.86
CA SER A 119 -13.62 -13.49 7.35
C SER A 119 -13.29 -12.37 6.38
N TYR A 120 -14.10 -11.31 6.44
CA TYR A 120 -13.91 -10.07 5.71
C TYR A 120 -12.51 -9.47 5.95
N GLU A 121 -12.06 -9.45 7.21
CA GLU A 121 -10.79 -8.84 7.60
C GLU A 121 -9.59 -9.59 7.05
N LYS A 122 -9.66 -10.94 7.00
CA LYS A 122 -8.60 -11.75 6.36
C LYS A 122 -8.55 -11.52 4.85
N ALA A 123 -9.70 -11.41 4.21
CA ALA A 123 -9.81 -11.10 2.79
C ALA A 123 -9.26 -9.70 2.50
N MET A 124 -9.68 -8.68 3.27
CA MET A 124 -9.19 -7.30 3.14
C MET A 124 -7.67 -7.22 3.34
N GLU A 125 -7.13 -7.88 4.37
CA GLU A 125 -5.70 -7.91 4.65
C GLU A 125 -4.89 -8.49 3.48
N CYS A 126 -5.37 -9.59 2.90
CA CYS A 126 -4.75 -10.20 1.72
C CYS A 126 -4.77 -9.26 0.52
N GLY A 127 -5.92 -8.64 0.24
CA GLY A 127 -6.09 -7.69 -0.85
C GLY A 127 -5.19 -6.47 -0.71
N LEU A 128 -5.10 -5.88 0.49
CA LEU A 128 -4.20 -4.77 0.79
C LEU A 128 -2.74 -5.14 0.50
N GLN A 129 -2.27 -6.29 1.00
CA GLN A 129 -0.90 -6.74 0.77
C GLN A 129 -0.61 -6.96 -0.72
N PHE A 130 -1.56 -7.46 -1.48
CA PHE A 130 -1.39 -7.69 -2.90
C PHE A 130 -1.28 -6.37 -3.68
N GLN A 131 -2.20 -5.43 -3.45
CA GLN A 131 -2.19 -4.13 -4.11
C GLN A 131 -0.94 -3.30 -3.73
N LEU A 132 -0.52 -3.34 -2.47
CA LEU A 132 0.71 -2.66 -2.05
C LEU A 132 1.95 -3.19 -2.77
N ARG A 133 2.08 -4.51 -2.93
CA ARG A 133 3.18 -5.10 -3.70
C ARG A 133 3.14 -4.69 -5.17
N ASN A 134 1.95 -4.65 -5.78
CA ASN A 134 1.79 -4.18 -7.15
C ASN A 134 2.22 -2.72 -7.30
N MET A 135 1.79 -1.86 -6.38
CA MET A 135 2.16 -0.45 -6.34
C MET A 135 3.69 -0.26 -6.18
N ILE A 136 4.32 -1.01 -5.27
CA ILE A 136 5.78 -0.97 -5.07
C ILE A 136 6.52 -1.44 -6.32
N LYS A 137 6.07 -2.53 -6.96
CA LYS A 137 6.64 -3.01 -8.23
C LYS A 137 6.51 -1.98 -9.34
N ALA A 138 5.34 -1.36 -9.49
CA ALA A 138 5.12 -0.32 -10.49
C ALA A 138 6.06 0.87 -10.29
N LYS A 139 6.22 1.36 -9.05
CA LYS A 139 7.18 2.43 -8.74
C LYS A 139 8.61 2.07 -9.12
N LYS A 140 9.07 0.86 -8.78
CA LYS A 140 10.42 0.38 -9.12
C LYS A 140 10.64 0.28 -10.64
N LEU A 141 9.63 -0.13 -11.39
CA LEU A 141 9.69 -0.19 -12.86
C LEU A 141 9.78 1.22 -13.48
N VAL A 142 8.94 2.16 -13.00
CA VAL A 142 9.00 3.56 -13.47
C VAL A 142 10.37 4.15 -13.20
N MET A 143 10.90 4.04 -11.97
CA MET A 143 12.23 4.55 -11.63
C MET A 143 13.33 3.93 -12.51
N LYS A 144 13.25 2.63 -12.80
CA LYS A 144 14.21 1.96 -13.68
C LYS A 144 14.10 2.46 -15.13
N TYR A 145 12.89 2.67 -15.60
CA TYR A 145 12.63 3.18 -16.96
C TYR A 145 13.14 4.63 -17.11
N ASP A 146 12.79 5.49 -16.14
CA ASP A 146 13.23 6.90 -16.13
C ASP A 146 14.77 6.98 -16.08
N ALA A 147 15.41 6.19 -15.23
CA ALA A 147 16.87 6.14 -15.15
C ALA A 147 17.50 5.67 -16.48
N SER A 148 16.98 4.58 -17.08
CA SER A 148 17.50 4.07 -18.36
C SER A 148 17.27 5.07 -19.49
N HIS A 149 16.15 5.75 -19.51
CA HIS A 149 15.84 6.77 -20.51
C HIS A 149 16.74 8.01 -20.36
N PHE A 150 16.97 8.44 -19.11
CA PHE A 150 17.90 9.54 -18.81
C PHE A 150 19.33 9.21 -19.26
N PHE A 151 19.83 8.02 -18.95
CA PHE A 151 21.18 7.58 -19.40
C PHE A 151 21.28 7.51 -20.92
N HIS A 152 20.26 7.02 -21.60
CA HIS A 152 20.24 6.95 -23.06
C HIS A 152 20.24 8.35 -23.71
N ILE A 153 19.45 9.29 -23.17
CA ILE A 153 19.47 10.68 -23.62
C ILE A 153 20.83 11.33 -23.36
N LYS A 154 21.40 11.15 -22.16
CA LYS A 154 22.71 11.69 -21.79
C LYS A 154 23.80 11.19 -22.75
N GLU A 155 23.87 9.89 -22.99
CA GLU A 155 24.83 9.29 -23.94
C GLU A 155 24.68 9.83 -25.37
N LYS A 156 23.44 10.07 -25.82
CA LYS A 156 23.16 10.66 -27.13
C LYS A 156 23.65 12.10 -27.22
N LEU A 157 23.38 12.93 -26.20
CA LEU A 157 23.79 14.32 -26.17
C LEU A 157 25.31 14.48 -26.02
N GLU A 158 26.00 13.61 -25.25
CA GLU A 158 27.45 13.57 -25.18
C GLU A 158 28.11 13.25 -26.55
N LYS A 159 27.48 12.35 -27.32
CA LYS A 159 27.92 12.07 -28.71
C LYS A 159 27.68 13.26 -29.66
N GLU A 160 26.73 14.11 -29.37
CA GLU A 160 26.47 15.34 -30.11
C GLU A 160 27.29 16.54 -29.61
N GLY A 161 28.22 16.32 -28.64
CA GLY A 161 29.17 17.33 -28.17
C GLY A 161 28.64 18.24 -27.08
N VAL A 162 27.56 17.87 -26.41
CA VAL A 162 27.03 18.59 -25.25
C VAL A 162 27.77 18.14 -24.00
N ASP A 163 28.54 19.05 -23.40
CA ASP A 163 29.23 18.81 -22.13
C ASP A 163 28.29 19.14 -20.96
N PHE A 164 28.11 18.19 -20.08
CA PHE A 164 27.26 18.33 -18.88
C PHE A 164 28.07 18.67 -17.62
N GLY A 165 29.31 19.16 -17.78
CA GLY A 165 30.12 19.79 -16.73
C GLY A 165 30.09 19.12 -15.36
#